data_fecaf436f913b52df78f16b90e1ea656
#
_entry.id   fecaf436f913b52df78f16b90e1ea656
#
_cell.length_a   1.000
_cell.length_b   1.000
_cell.length_c   1.000
_cell.angle_alpha   90.00
_cell.angle_beta   90.00
_cell.angle_gamma   90.00
#
_symmetry.space_group_name_H-M   'P 1'
#
loop_
_entity.id
_entity.type
_entity.pdbx_description
1 polymer ?
#
loop_
_entity_poly.entity_id
_entity_poly.type
_entity_poly.pdbx_seq_one_letter_code
_entity_poly.pdbx_strand_id
1 'polypeptide(L)'
;MTKAAAIYQFWSGFDLTAYEENTVPTDAVFPYITYQLVTESFDNEAPVTASLWYRSESWTDINAKTEEISQKISRGGKIIPCDGGVIWLKRGQPFAQSMGDESDNLVKRKYLNITAEFMTAD
;
A
#
# COMPACT_ATOMS: atom_id res chain seq x y z
N MET A 1 -1.75 19.17 -3.82
CA MET A 1 -1.04 18.14 -2.99
C MET A 1 -0.02 17.43 -3.88
N THR A 2 1.18 17.22 -3.40
CA THR A 2 2.23 16.54 -4.16
C THR A 2 1.85 15.08 -4.42
N LYS A 3 2.55 14.44 -5.36
CA LYS A 3 2.38 13.00 -5.63
C LYS A 3 2.62 12.19 -4.35
N ALA A 4 3.69 12.50 -3.62
CA ALA A 4 4.02 11.80 -2.38
C ALA A 4 2.94 11.98 -1.32
N ALA A 5 2.42 13.19 -1.15
CA ALA A 5 1.36 13.47 -0.19
C ALA A 5 0.06 12.74 -0.57
N ALA A 6 -0.26 12.68 -1.86
CA ALA A 6 -1.46 11.99 -2.34
C ALA A 6 -1.37 10.48 -2.06
N ILE A 7 -0.20 9.88 -2.28
CA ILE A 7 0.03 8.45 -2.01
C ILE A 7 -0.05 8.19 -0.50
N TYR A 8 0.57 9.04 0.32
CA TYR A 8 0.47 8.92 1.77
C TYR A 8 -0.97 9.01 2.24
N GLN A 9 -1.73 9.96 1.73
CA GLN A 9 -3.14 10.13 2.10
C GLN A 9 -3.97 8.89 1.74
N PHE A 10 -3.70 8.28 0.58
CA PHE A 10 -4.38 7.06 0.19
C PHE A 10 -4.14 5.95 1.22
N TRP A 11 -2.87 5.67 1.55
CA TRP A 11 -2.53 4.60 2.48
C TRP A 11 -2.98 4.89 3.91
N SER A 12 -3.05 6.15 4.29
CA SER A 12 -3.52 6.55 5.63
C SER A 12 -5.02 6.42 5.81
N GLY A 13 -5.77 6.14 4.75
CA GLY A 13 -7.23 6.06 4.77
C GLY A 13 -7.80 4.73 5.25
N PHE A 14 -7.00 3.81 5.78
CA PHE A 14 -7.44 2.48 6.17
C PHE A 14 -7.43 2.23 7.68
N ASP A 15 -7.45 3.30 8.48
CA ASP A 15 -7.43 3.25 9.96
C ASP A 15 -6.19 2.55 10.52
N LEU A 16 -5.09 2.56 9.79
CA LEU A 16 -3.79 2.09 10.22
C LEU A 16 -2.76 3.19 9.99
N THR A 17 -1.75 3.25 10.84
CA THR A 17 -0.63 4.13 10.59
C THR A 17 0.11 3.65 9.34
N ALA A 18 0.38 4.56 8.41
CA ALA A 18 1.09 4.26 7.19
C ALA A 18 2.47 4.91 7.21
N TYR A 19 3.48 4.13 6.84
CA TYR A 19 4.87 4.60 6.76
C TYR A 19 5.41 4.32 5.36
N GLU A 20 6.17 5.28 4.81
CA GLU A 20 7.00 4.98 3.66
C GLU A 20 8.06 3.97 4.11
N GLU A 21 8.33 2.93 3.30
CA GLU A 21 9.08 1.75 3.75
C GLU A 21 10.50 2.03 4.25
N ASN A 22 11.09 3.17 3.85
CA ASN A 22 12.43 3.55 4.29
C ASN A 22 12.44 4.40 5.55
N THR A 23 11.27 4.74 6.11
CA THR A 23 11.15 5.63 7.27
C THR A 23 10.34 5.02 8.40
N VAL A 24 10.32 3.70 8.51
CA VAL A 24 9.58 3.02 9.57
C VAL A 24 10.36 3.17 10.88
N PRO A 25 9.74 3.75 11.93
CA PRO A 25 10.42 3.86 13.22
C PRO A 25 10.63 2.49 13.85
N THR A 26 11.70 2.35 14.63
CA THR A 26 12.02 1.06 15.27
C THR A 26 10.98 0.65 16.30
N ASP A 27 10.20 1.61 16.83
CA ASP A 27 9.16 1.37 17.80
C ASP A 27 7.75 1.38 17.19
N ALA A 28 7.63 1.14 15.89
CA ALA A 28 6.35 1.09 15.21
C ALA A 28 5.45 0.03 15.87
N VAL A 29 4.19 0.40 16.08
CA VAL A 29 3.21 -0.44 16.80
C VAL A 29 2.33 -1.16 15.80
N PHE A 30 2.23 -2.49 15.91
CA PHE A 30 1.30 -3.28 15.09
C PHE A 30 -0.14 -2.93 15.43
N PRO A 31 -1.07 -3.00 14.46
CA PRO A 31 -0.82 -3.17 13.03
C PRO A 31 -0.47 -1.86 12.34
N TYR A 32 0.28 -1.96 11.25
CA TYR A 32 0.63 -0.77 10.46
C TYR A 32 0.84 -1.17 8.99
N ILE A 33 0.90 -0.15 8.12
CA ILE A 33 1.13 -0.32 6.68
C ILE A 33 2.49 0.29 6.34
N THR A 34 3.27 -0.42 5.52
CA THR A 34 4.42 0.18 4.86
C THR A 34 4.16 0.20 3.35
N TYR A 35 4.61 1.24 2.67
CA TYR A 35 4.41 1.35 1.23
C TYR A 35 5.66 1.86 0.55
N GLN A 36 5.84 1.42 -0.69
CA GLN A 36 6.91 1.89 -1.55
C GLN A 36 6.49 3.22 -2.18
N LEU A 37 7.38 4.19 -2.16
CA LEU A 37 7.15 5.48 -2.77
C LEU A 37 7.98 5.61 -4.05
N VAL A 38 7.29 5.57 -5.20
CA VAL A 38 7.87 5.79 -6.51
C VAL A 38 7.02 6.88 -7.17
N THR A 39 7.58 8.03 -7.44
CA THR A 39 6.83 9.18 -7.96
C THR A 39 7.35 9.70 -9.31
N GLU A 40 8.40 9.09 -9.85
CA GLU A 40 9.07 9.59 -11.05
C GLU A 40 9.03 8.60 -12.21
N SER A 41 7.87 8.00 -12.44
CA SER A 41 7.62 7.17 -13.60
C SER A 41 6.61 7.89 -14.49
N PHE A 42 7.03 8.34 -15.67
CA PHE A 42 6.23 9.29 -16.46
C PHE A 42 5.54 8.68 -17.67
N ASP A 43 6.04 7.58 -18.19
CA ASP A 43 5.56 7.06 -19.47
C ASP A 43 4.86 5.70 -19.36
N ASN A 44 5.00 5.02 -18.23
CA ASN A 44 4.48 3.67 -18.04
C ASN A 44 3.95 3.47 -16.65
N GLU A 45 3.21 2.38 -16.46
CA GLU A 45 2.82 1.93 -15.15
C GLU A 45 4.06 1.51 -14.35
N ALA A 46 4.15 1.96 -13.11
CA ALA A 46 5.20 1.55 -12.21
C ALA A 46 4.65 0.49 -11.24
N PRO A 47 5.28 -0.70 -11.16
CA PRO A 47 4.92 -1.62 -10.11
C PRO A 47 5.37 -1.05 -8.76
N VAL A 48 4.46 -0.97 -7.82
CA VAL A 48 4.75 -0.53 -6.46
C VAL A 48 4.21 -1.56 -5.49
N THR A 49 4.78 -1.59 -4.30
CA THR A 49 4.39 -2.57 -3.31
C THR A 49 4.01 -1.90 -2.01
N ALA A 50 3.19 -2.58 -1.23
CA ALA A 50 2.89 -2.20 0.12
C ALA A 50 2.82 -3.45 0.97
N SER A 51 2.88 -3.30 2.27
CA SER A 51 2.74 -4.44 3.17
C SER A 51 1.87 -4.07 4.35
N LEU A 52 1.03 -5.01 4.73
CA LEU A 52 0.31 -4.96 6.00
C LEU A 52 1.10 -5.77 7.01
N TRP A 53 1.29 -5.22 8.19
CA TRP A 53 2.04 -5.85 9.26
C TRP A 53 1.15 -5.99 10.49
N TYR A 54 0.86 -7.22 10.86
CA TYR A 54 0.03 -7.55 12.01
C TYR A 54 0.79 -8.47 12.94
N ARG A 55 0.51 -8.40 14.22
CA ARG A 55 1.00 -9.35 15.19
C ARG A 55 -0.21 -10.01 15.83
N SER A 56 -0.49 -11.26 15.45
CA SER A 56 -1.72 -11.96 15.82
C SER A 56 -1.53 -13.46 15.64
N GLU A 57 -2.27 -14.25 16.38
CA GLU A 57 -2.34 -15.69 16.19
C GLU A 57 -3.13 -16.08 14.94
N SER A 58 -3.95 -15.16 14.42
CA SER A 58 -4.88 -15.44 13.33
C SER A 58 -4.60 -14.54 12.12
N TRP A 59 -4.90 -15.04 10.95
CA TRP A 59 -4.87 -14.29 9.70
C TRP A 59 -6.17 -13.50 9.44
N THR A 60 -7.18 -13.63 10.32
CA THR A 60 -8.51 -13.08 10.06
C THR A 60 -8.48 -11.55 9.84
N ASP A 61 -7.84 -10.82 10.75
CA ASP A 61 -7.87 -9.35 10.69
C ASP A 61 -7.05 -8.81 9.51
N ILE A 62 -5.88 -9.38 9.26
CA ILE A 62 -5.05 -8.93 8.14
C ILE A 62 -5.71 -9.26 6.81
N ASN A 63 -6.40 -10.40 6.71
CA ASN A 63 -7.14 -10.76 5.50
C ASN A 63 -8.32 -9.82 5.27
N ALA A 64 -9.04 -9.44 6.32
CA ALA A 64 -10.14 -8.49 6.22
C ALA A 64 -9.66 -7.13 5.75
N LYS A 65 -8.53 -6.66 6.26
CA LYS A 65 -7.93 -5.38 5.84
C LYS A 65 -7.46 -5.46 4.39
N THR A 66 -6.90 -6.59 3.98
CA THR A 66 -6.49 -6.82 2.59
C THR A 66 -7.67 -6.67 1.64
N GLU A 67 -8.81 -7.27 1.99
CA GLU A 67 -10.02 -7.16 1.16
C GLU A 67 -10.55 -5.73 1.14
N GLU A 68 -10.51 -5.04 2.26
CA GLU A 68 -10.92 -3.63 2.32
C GLU A 68 -10.12 -2.78 1.34
N ILE A 69 -8.80 -2.96 1.32
CA ILE A 69 -7.92 -2.23 0.40
C ILE A 69 -8.21 -2.61 -1.05
N SER A 70 -8.37 -3.90 -1.31
CA SER A 70 -8.70 -4.41 -2.64
C SER A 70 -10.00 -3.78 -3.16
N GLN A 71 -11.04 -3.71 -2.32
CA GLN A 71 -12.32 -3.13 -2.69
C GLN A 71 -12.23 -1.62 -2.89
N LYS A 72 -11.39 -0.93 -2.11
CA LYS A 72 -11.18 0.50 -2.26
C LYS A 72 -10.52 0.84 -3.60
N ILE A 73 -9.54 0.04 -4.00
CA ILE A 73 -8.90 0.21 -5.32
C ILE A 73 -9.90 -0.17 -6.41
N SER A 74 -10.66 -1.23 -6.20
CA SER A 74 -11.70 -1.74 -7.08
C SER A 74 -11.15 -2.35 -8.38
N ARG A 75 -12.04 -2.95 -9.15
CA ARG A 75 -11.69 -3.65 -10.39
C ARG A 75 -11.11 -2.74 -11.47
N GLY A 76 -11.64 -1.51 -11.55
CA GLY A 76 -11.18 -0.53 -12.53
C GLY A 76 -10.05 0.34 -12.05
N GLY A 77 -9.61 0.14 -10.81
CA GLY A 77 -8.59 0.96 -10.20
C GLY A 77 -9.16 2.18 -9.48
N LYS A 78 -8.29 2.88 -8.78
CA LYS A 78 -8.62 4.07 -8.00
C LYS A 78 -7.85 5.26 -8.54
N ILE A 79 -8.57 6.31 -8.91
CA ILE A 79 -7.98 7.57 -9.35
C ILE A 79 -7.85 8.47 -8.12
N ILE A 80 -6.62 8.94 -7.85
CA ILE A 80 -6.37 9.89 -6.77
C ILE A 80 -5.81 11.19 -7.36
N PRO A 81 -6.33 12.35 -6.93
CA PRO A 81 -5.84 13.62 -7.46
C PRO A 81 -4.51 14.00 -6.84
N CYS A 82 -3.69 14.70 -7.60
CA CYS A 82 -2.45 15.30 -7.13
C CYS A 82 -2.15 16.56 -7.97
N ASP A 83 -1.11 17.28 -7.60
CA ASP A 83 -0.73 18.46 -8.38
C ASP A 83 -0.36 18.04 -9.81
N GLY A 84 -0.90 18.75 -10.76
CA GLY A 84 -0.64 18.51 -12.18
C GLY A 84 -1.47 17.41 -12.81
N GLY A 85 -2.32 16.70 -12.05
CA GLY A 85 -3.15 15.65 -12.64
C GLY A 85 -3.66 14.63 -11.65
N VAL A 86 -3.54 13.35 -12.01
CA VAL A 86 -4.05 12.25 -11.19
C VAL A 86 -3.06 11.08 -11.21
N ILE A 87 -3.22 10.20 -10.22
CA ILE A 87 -2.51 8.92 -10.15
C ILE A 87 -3.56 7.82 -10.23
N TRP A 88 -3.38 6.89 -11.14
CA TRP A 88 -4.28 5.75 -11.31
C TRP A 88 -3.65 4.53 -10.67
N LEU A 89 -4.21 4.10 -9.52
CA LEU A 89 -3.76 2.92 -8.81
C LEU A 89 -4.57 1.72 -9.26
N LYS A 90 -3.89 0.64 -9.61
CA LYS A 90 -4.53 -0.60 -10.06
C LYS A 90 -3.98 -1.78 -9.27
N ARG A 91 -4.82 -2.80 -9.07
CA ARG A 91 -4.36 -4.04 -8.41
C ARG A 91 -3.43 -4.80 -9.34
N GLY A 92 -2.29 -5.24 -8.79
CA GLY A 92 -1.39 -6.15 -9.49
C GLY A 92 -1.89 -7.58 -9.45
N GLN A 93 -1.13 -8.50 -10.06
CA GLN A 93 -1.46 -9.92 -10.07
C GLN A 93 -0.23 -10.74 -9.70
N PRO A 94 -0.29 -11.51 -8.61
CA PRO A 94 -1.39 -11.53 -7.64
C PRO A 94 -1.47 -10.20 -6.89
N PHE A 95 -2.67 -9.85 -6.41
CA PHE A 95 -2.81 -8.64 -5.63
C PHE A 95 -2.11 -8.75 -4.28
N ALA A 96 -2.28 -9.88 -3.60
CA ALA A 96 -1.78 -10.04 -2.23
C ALA A 96 -1.18 -11.42 -2.02
N GLN A 97 -0.12 -11.48 -1.22
CA GLN A 97 0.58 -12.72 -0.86
C GLN A 97 0.85 -12.72 0.64
N SER A 98 0.55 -13.85 1.28
CA SER A 98 0.80 -14.02 2.72
C SER A 98 2.26 -14.39 2.96
N MET A 99 2.89 -13.75 3.94
CA MET A 99 4.26 -14.02 4.36
C MET A 99 4.33 -14.13 5.87
N GLY A 100 5.05 -15.13 6.37
CA GLY A 100 5.31 -15.27 7.81
C GLY A 100 6.72 -14.80 8.14
N ASP A 101 6.98 -14.69 9.44
CA ASP A 101 8.31 -14.39 9.96
C ASP A 101 8.83 -15.65 10.66
N GLU A 102 10.01 -16.12 10.26
CA GLU A 102 10.59 -17.34 10.84
C GLU A 102 10.99 -17.16 12.31
N SER A 103 11.33 -15.94 12.71
CA SER A 103 11.77 -15.65 14.07
C SER A 103 10.61 -15.36 15.03
N ASP A 104 9.43 -15.00 14.52
CA ASP A 104 8.24 -14.71 15.33
C ASP A 104 6.99 -15.12 14.55
N ASN A 105 6.40 -16.24 14.95
CA ASN A 105 5.23 -16.80 14.25
C ASN A 105 3.95 -15.99 14.46
N LEU A 106 3.95 -15.01 15.35
CA LEU A 106 2.82 -14.09 15.51
C LEU A 106 2.85 -12.95 14.50
N VAL A 107 4.01 -12.65 13.92
CA VAL A 107 4.09 -11.61 12.89
C VAL A 107 3.54 -12.15 11.58
N LYS A 108 2.52 -11.47 11.09
CA LYS A 108 1.85 -11.77 9.82
C LYS A 108 2.07 -10.59 8.87
N ARG A 109 2.48 -10.89 7.66
CA ARG A 109 2.68 -9.89 6.63
C ARG A 109 1.84 -10.23 5.41
N LYS A 110 1.15 -9.24 4.88
CA LYS A 110 0.46 -9.35 3.60
C LYS A 110 1.18 -8.42 2.63
N TYR A 111 1.81 -9.01 1.62
CA TYR A 111 2.56 -8.28 0.60
C TYR A 111 1.61 -7.94 -0.54
N LEU A 112 1.42 -6.65 -0.80
CA LEU A 112 0.45 -6.16 -1.78
C LEU A 112 1.18 -5.67 -3.03
N ASN A 113 0.69 -6.12 -4.20
CA ASN A 113 1.22 -5.71 -5.50
C ASN A 113 0.23 -4.76 -6.17
N ILE A 114 0.70 -3.57 -6.50
CA ILE A 114 -0.12 -2.50 -7.06
C ILE A 114 0.67 -1.89 -8.21
N THR A 115 -0.02 -1.42 -9.24
CA THR A 115 0.60 -0.60 -10.26
C THR A 115 0.10 0.82 -10.14
N ALA A 116 0.97 1.79 -10.37
CA ALA A 116 0.64 3.21 -10.35
C ALA A 116 0.97 3.81 -11.71
N GLU A 117 0.01 4.51 -12.29
CA GLU A 117 0.22 5.24 -13.53
C GLU A 117 0.03 6.72 -13.22
N PHE A 118 1.08 7.50 -13.47
CA PHE A 118 1.06 8.93 -13.19
C PHE A 118 0.60 9.66 -14.45
N MET A 119 -0.60 10.20 -14.40
CA MET A 119 -1.17 11.00 -15.48
C MET A 119 -1.08 12.47 -15.09
N THR A 120 0.13 12.99 -15.13
CA THR A 120 0.45 14.34 -14.68
C THR A 120 1.24 15.08 -15.74
N ALA A 121 1.18 16.41 -15.70
CA ALA A 121 1.95 17.27 -16.60
C ALA A 121 3.44 17.32 -16.22
N ASP A 122 3.78 16.90 -15.02
CA ASP A 122 5.15 17.00 -14.50
C ASP A 122 5.75 15.65 -14.21
#